data_655283bb1591c67ae074b80936a920cc
#
_entry.id   655283bb1591c67ae074b80936a920cc
#
_cell.length_a   1.000
_cell.length_b   1.000
_cell.length_c   1.000
_cell.angle_alpha   90.00
_cell.angle_beta   90.00
_cell.angle_gamma   90.00
#
_symmetry.space_group_name_H-M   'P 1'
#
loop_
_entity.id
_entity.type
_entity.pdbx_description
1 polymer ?
#
loop_
_entity_poly.entity_id
_entity_poly.type
_entity_poly.pdbx_seq_one_letter_code
_entity_poly.pdbx_strand_id
1 'polypeptide(L)'
;FAISTGRALAAFEKYAPLVPMNAPGVICNGAALYDFTKQEYLFSALLDENARQRGQLVLDRFPQTAVEAYHIDNVIHAVHPNEITRHHEHLTKVAVTEMPSLLDVPLPLGKLLFEASHQELEEIQAFLKAQGWGEDYELIFSGQNLLEMTVHGANKGGMVRRLAEHLHIGLEHV
;
A
#
# COMPACT_ATOMS: atom_id res chain seq x y z
N PHE A 1 11.07 13.93 15.23
CA PHE A 1 9.78 13.25 15.17
C PHE A 1 9.41 12.95 13.71
N ALA A 2 9.10 11.71 13.42
CA ALA A 2 8.63 11.23 12.11
C ALA A 2 7.28 10.52 12.27
N ILE A 3 6.53 10.42 11.18
CA ILE A 3 5.32 9.58 11.14
C ILE A 3 5.60 8.25 10.46
N SER A 4 4.82 7.22 10.84
CA SER A 4 4.73 5.97 10.12
C SER A 4 3.25 5.59 9.96
N THR A 5 2.75 5.61 8.72
CA THR A 5 1.32 5.47 8.45
C THR A 5 1.04 4.49 7.29
N GLY A 6 -0.12 3.85 7.32
CA GLY A 6 -0.65 3.09 6.20
C GLY A 6 -1.23 3.96 5.07
N ARG A 7 -1.45 5.25 5.34
CA ARG A 7 -2.03 6.17 4.35
C ARG A 7 -1.07 6.39 3.19
N ALA A 8 -1.62 6.50 1.99
CA ALA A 8 -0.91 7.05 0.82
C ALA A 8 -0.69 8.56 1.00
N LEU A 9 0.22 9.15 0.21
CA LEU A 9 0.54 10.56 0.29
C LEU A 9 -0.72 11.43 0.18
N ALA A 10 -1.58 11.22 -0.82
CA ALA A 10 -2.82 11.96 -1.01
C ALA A 10 -3.75 11.97 0.21
N ALA A 11 -3.84 10.83 0.91
CA ALA A 11 -4.69 10.72 2.09
C ALA A 11 -4.07 11.34 3.35
N PHE A 12 -2.74 11.56 3.38
CA PHE A 12 -2.04 12.12 4.53
C PHE A 12 -1.63 13.59 4.34
N GLU A 13 -1.36 14.05 3.13
CA GLU A 13 -0.80 15.36 2.80
C GLU A 13 -1.54 16.52 3.46
N LYS A 14 -2.88 16.46 3.50
CA LYS A 14 -3.72 17.47 4.16
C LYS A 14 -3.51 17.57 5.68
N TYR A 15 -2.97 16.52 6.30
CA TYR A 15 -2.66 16.50 7.74
C TYR A 15 -1.20 16.85 8.03
N ALA A 16 -0.32 16.77 7.04
CA ALA A 16 1.11 16.99 7.21
C ALA A 16 1.44 18.34 7.88
N PRO A 17 0.78 19.48 7.54
CA PRO A 17 1.02 20.75 8.19
C PRO A 17 0.63 20.81 9.68
N LEU A 18 -0.23 19.87 10.13
CA LEU A 18 -0.70 19.80 11.51
C LEU A 18 0.22 18.96 12.41
N VAL A 19 1.19 18.29 11.82
CA VAL A 19 2.11 17.38 12.53
C VAL A 19 3.50 17.99 12.56
N PRO A 20 4.12 18.19 13.74
CA PRO A 20 5.43 18.84 13.85
C PRO A 20 6.58 17.89 13.47
N MET A 21 6.56 17.40 12.21
CA MET A 21 7.61 16.54 11.68
C MET A 21 8.89 17.34 11.44
N ASN A 22 10.02 16.74 11.83
CA ASN A 22 11.36 17.26 11.53
C ASN A 22 12.25 16.19 10.87
N ALA A 23 11.61 15.15 10.34
CA ALA A 23 12.23 14.07 9.59
C ALA A 23 11.25 13.55 8.53
N PRO A 24 11.73 12.85 7.49
CA PRO A 24 10.88 12.20 6.50
C PRO A 24 9.88 11.22 7.13
N GLY A 25 8.73 11.05 6.49
CA GLY A 25 7.69 10.14 6.95
C GLY A 25 7.67 8.82 6.19
N VAL A 26 7.32 7.75 6.88
CA VAL A 26 7.01 6.45 6.30
C VAL A 26 5.54 6.43 5.92
N ILE A 27 5.24 6.21 4.65
CA ILE A 27 3.87 6.17 4.10
C ILE A 27 3.58 4.84 3.40
N CYS A 28 2.33 4.61 3.01
CA CYS A 28 1.88 3.38 2.33
C CYS A 28 2.32 2.10 3.07
N ASN A 29 2.17 2.04 4.40
CA ASN A 29 2.60 0.92 5.26
C ASN A 29 4.09 0.53 5.14
N GLY A 30 4.95 1.45 4.69
CA GLY A 30 6.37 1.21 4.49
C GLY A 30 6.76 0.99 3.03
N ALA A 31 5.84 1.18 2.08
CA ALA A 31 6.19 1.15 0.67
C ALA A 31 6.98 2.39 0.23
N ALA A 32 6.92 3.50 0.97
CA ALA A 32 7.69 4.69 0.62
C ALA A 32 8.15 5.49 1.85
N LEU A 33 9.28 6.19 1.67
CA LEU A 33 9.82 7.21 2.54
C LEU A 33 9.74 8.56 1.82
N TYR A 34 9.04 9.52 2.41
CA TYR A 34 8.75 10.82 1.79
C TYR A 34 9.20 11.98 2.66
N ASP A 35 9.98 12.90 2.07
CA ASP A 35 10.37 14.16 2.71
C ASP A 35 9.31 15.23 2.43
N PHE A 36 8.49 15.53 3.44
CA PHE A 36 7.41 16.52 3.35
C PHE A 36 7.91 17.97 3.21
N THR A 37 9.16 18.24 3.61
CA THR A 37 9.77 19.58 3.50
C THR A 37 10.25 19.81 2.08
N LYS A 38 10.91 18.83 1.48
CA LYS A 38 11.42 18.90 0.12
C LYS A 38 10.40 18.50 -0.92
N GLN A 39 9.30 17.85 -0.50
CA GLN A 39 8.25 17.29 -1.35
C GLN A 39 8.80 16.24 -2.35
N GLU A 40 9.67 15.34 -1.86
CA GLU A 40 10.29 14.31 -2.68
C GLU A 40 10.25 12.94 -2.03
N TYR A 41 10.20 11.90 -2.87
CA TYR A 41 10.39 10.52 -2.43
C TYR A 41 11.89 10.24 -2.25
N LEU A 42 12.29 9.89 -1.03
CA LEU A 42 13.66 9.46 -0.74
C LEU A 42 13.87 7.98 -1.09
N PHE A 43 12.81 7.20 -0.95
CA PHE A 43 12.79 5.78 -1.30
C PHE A 43 11.37 5.33 -1.59
N SER A 44 11.25 4.40 -2.56
CA SER A 44 10.00 3.69 -2.84
C SER A 44 10.29 2.24 -3.20
N ALA A 45 9.52 1.32 -2.61
CA ALA A 45 9.49 -0.08 -2.98
C ALA A 45 8.26 -0.28 -3.87
N LEU A 46 8.49 -0.53 -5.16
CA LEU A 46 7.43 -0.56 -6.16
C LEU A 46 7.17 -1.99 -6.63
N LEU A 47 5.90 -2.32 -6.71
CA LEU A 47 5.41 -3.54 -7.32
C LEU A 47 5.58 -3.49 -8.84
N ASP A 48 5.96 -4.60 -9.42
CA ASP A 48 6.26 -4.80 -10.82
C ASP A 48 5.11 -5.45 -11.61
N GLU A 49 5.38 -5.80 -12.85
CA GLU A 49 4.45 -6.51 -13.74
C GLU A 49 3.99 -7.84 -13.14
N ASN A 50 4.89 -8.59 -12.46
CA ASN A 50 4.51 -9.88 -11.86
C ASN A 50 3.47 -9.68 -10.76
N ALA A 51 3.63 -8.64 -9.92
CA ALA A 51 2.67 -8.31 -8.87
C ALA A 51 1.28 -7.98 -9.47
N ARG A 52 1.26 -7.23 -10.59
CA ARG A 52 0.04 -6.88 -11.31
C ARG A 52 -0.66 -8.12 -11.87
N GLN A 53 0.08 -9.02 -12.53
CA GLN A 53 -0.44 -10.28 -13.07
C GLN A 53 -0.95 -11.20 -11.96
N ARG A 54 -0.22 -11.33 -10.86
CA ARG A 54 -0.61 -12.14 -9.69
C ARG A 54 -1.85 -11.59 -9.01
N GLY A 55 -1.97 -10.28 -8.92
CA GLY A 55 -3.18 -9.61 -8.44
C GLY A 55 -4.38 -9.90 -9.33
N GLN A 56 -4.21 -9.91 -10.67
CA GLN A 56 -5.28 -10.30 -11.59
C GLN A 56 -5.70 -11.75 -11.38
N LEU A 57 -4.77 -12.69 -11.18
CA LEU A 57 -5.10 -14.09 -10.87
C LEU A 57 -5.89 -14.24 -9.55
N VAL A 58 -5.68 -13.34 -8.59
CA VAL A 58 -6.53 -13.28 -7.39
C VAL A 58 -7.95 -12.89 -7.78
N LEU A 59 -8.14 -11.84 -8.58
CA LEU A 59 -9.47 -11.40 -9.01
C LEU A 59 -10.19 -12.45 -9.86
N ASP A 60 -9.48 -13.15 -10.73
CA ASP A 60 -10.05 -14.26 -11.54
C ASP A 60 -10.53 -15.41 -10.66
N ARG A 61 -9.86 -15.67 -9.54
CA ARG A 61 -10.19 -16.74 -8.59
C ARG A 61 -11.25 -16.32 -7.58
N PHE A 62 -11.28 -15.04 -7.20
CA PHE A 62 -12.16 -14.44 -6.20
C PHE A 62 -12.91 -13.25 -6.82
N PRO A 63 -13.92 -13.48 -7.67
CA PRO A 63 -14.54 -12.44 -8.51
C PRO A 63 -15.38 -11.41 -7.74
N GLN A 64 -15.65 -11.63 -6.44
CA GLN A 64 -16.35 -10.68 -5.57
C GLN A 64 -15.39 -9.72 -4.85
N THR A 65 -14.10 -10.01 -4.89
CA THR A 65 -13.06 -9.16 -4.30
C THR A 65 -12.87 -7.91 -5.15
N ALA A 66 -12.86 -6.75 -4.51
CA ALA A 66 -12.35 -5.52 -5.12
C ALA A 66 -10.85 -5.37 -4.87
N VAL A 67 -10.18 -4.62 -5.73
CA VAL A 67 -8.80 -4.23 -5.49
C VAL A 67 -8.60 -2.75 -5.80
N GLU A 68 -7.94 -2.04 -4.88
CA GLU A 68 -7.38 -0.73 -5.14
C GLU A 68 -5.88 -0.85 -5.42
N ALA A 69 -5.44 -0.32 -6.55
CA ALA A 69 -4.04 -0.22 -6.96
C ALA A 69 -3.53 1.20 -6.73
N TYR A 70 -2.58 1.33 -5.82
CA TYR A 70 -2.03 2.62 -5.39
C TYR A 70 -0.76 2.94 -6.14
N HIS A 71 -0.75 4.10 -6.80
CA HIS A 71 0.47 4.71 -7.31
C HIS A 71 1.11 5.62 -6.26
N ILE A 72 2.40 5.88 -6.41
CA ILE A 72 3.11 6.78 -5.48
C ILE A 72 2.77 8.25 -5.70
N ASP A 73 2.26 8.62 -6.89
CA ASP A 73 1.86 9.97 -7.30
C ASP A 73 0.42 10.33 -6.95
N ASN A 74 -0.18 9.59 -6.00
CA ASN A 74 -1.52 9.82 -5.47
C ASN A 74 -2.69 9.37 -6.36
N VAL A 75 -2.43 8.71 -7.47
CA VAL A 75 -3.48 8.09 -8.28
C VAL A 75 -3.83 6.74 -7.68
N ILE A 76 -5.13 6.45 -7.58
CA ILE A 76 -5.67 5.16 -7.14
C ILE A 76 -6.60 4.64 -8.23
N HIS A 77 -6.32 3.44 -8.70
CA HIS A 77 -7.21 2.72 -9.60
C HIS A 77 -7.94 1.62 -8.84
N ALA A 78 -9.23 1.41 -9.12
CA ALA A 78 -10.01 0.34 -8.53
C ALA A 78 -10.53 -0.61 -9.61
N VAL A 79 -10.44 -1.90 -9.34
CA VAL A 79 -11.02 -2.97 -10.17
C VAL A 79 -12.08 -3.69 -9.34
N HIS A 80 -13.25 -3.94 -9.93
CA HIS A 80 -14.43 -4.51 -9.28
C HIS A 80 -14.84 -3.76 -7.98
N PRO A 81 -14.89 -2.40 -7.97
CA PRO A 81 -15.17 -1.65 -6.74
C PRO A 81 -16.50 -2.09 -6.11
N ASN A 82 -16.47 -2.33 -4.81
CA ASN A 82 -17.60 -2.77 -4.00
C ASN A 82 -17.96 -1.76 -2.90
N GLU A 83 -18.83 -2.12 -1.96
CA GLU A 83 -19.23 -1.24 -0.87
C GLU A 83 -18.07 -0.88 0.07
N ILE A 84 -17.07 -1.79 0.23
CA ILE A 84 -15.88 -1.55 1.03
C ILE A 84 -15.04 -0.46 0.37
N THR A 85 -14.83 -0.54 -0.95
CA THR A 85 -14.14 0.48 -1.76
C THR A 85 -14.81 1.84 -1.58
N ARG A 86 -16.14 1.92 -1.69
CA ARG A 86 -16.88 3.19 -1.54
C ARG A 86 -16.78 3.76 -0.12
N HIS A 87 -16.82 2.90 0.88
CA HIS A 87 -16.60 3.32 2.26
C HIS A 87 -15.16 3.83 2.46
N HIS A 88 -14.17 3.16 1.91
CA HIS A 88 -12.76 3.55 1.98
C HIS A 88 -12.50 4.89 1.28
N GLU A 89 -13.05 5.10 0.08
CA GLU A 89 -13.08 6.39 -0.64
C GLU A 89 -13.65 7.52 0.25
N HIS A 90 -14.79 7.25 0.90
CA HIS A 90 -15.42 8.22 1.80
C HIS A 90 -14.54 8.58 2.99
N LEU A 91 -13.88 7.60 3.60
CA LEU A 91 -12.99 7.81 4.76
C LEU A 91 -11.69 8.55 4.40
N THR A 92 -11.08 8.16 3.29
CA THR A 92 -9.79 8.74 2.86
C THR A 92 -9.94 10.09 2.17
N LYS A 93 -11.11 10.36 1.60
CA LYS A 93 -11.40 11.53 0.74
C LYS A 93 -10.53 11.56 -0.52
N VAL A 94 -10.12 10.39 -1.00
CA VAL A 94 -9.35 10.21 -2.24
C VAL A 94 -10.23 9.43 -3.20
N ALA A 95 -10.52 10.02 -4.35
CA ALA A 95 -11.31 9.38 -5.40
C ALA A 95 -10.51 8.28 -6.09
N VAL A 96 -11.19 7.22 -6.48
CA VAL A 96 -10.61 6.14 -7.30
C VAL A 96 -11.04 6.26 -8.75
N THR A 97 -10.16 5.84 -9.66
CA THR A 97 -10.49 5.67 -11.08
C THR A 97 -10.78 4.21 -11.35
N GLU A 98 -11.98 3.90 -11.83
CA GLU A 98 -12.36 2.52 -12.12
C GLU A 98 -11.67 2.00 -13.38
N MET A 99 -11.17 0.76 -13.31
CA MET A 99 -10.51 0.07 -14.41
C MET A 99 -11.19 -1.29 -14.66
N PRO A 100 -11.28 -1.74 -15.91
CA PRO A 100 -11.93 -3.02 -16.23
C PRO A 100 -11.10 -4.23 -15.78
N SER A 101 -9.79 -4.09 -15.66
CA SER A 101 -8.85 -5.15 -15.30
C SER A 101 -7.63 -4.55 -14.60
N LEU A 102 -7.03 -5.32 -13.69
CA LEU A 102 -5.78 -4.93 -13.07
C LEU A 102 -4.63 -4.88 -14.10
N LEU A 103 -4.73 -5.65 -15.19
CA LEU A 103 -3.75 -5.64 -16.28
C LEU A 103 -3.74 -4.32 -17.07
N ASP A 104 -4.85 -3.57 -17.03
CA ASP A 104 -4.96 -2.25 -17.69
C ASP A 104 -4.43 -1.11 -16.77
N VAL A 105 -4.20 -1.38 -15.49
CA VAL A 105 -3.68 -0.38 -14.56
C VAL A 105 -2.21 -0.09 -14.89
N PRO A 106 -1.82 1.19 -15.05
CA PRO A 106 -0.43 1.55 -15.32
C PRO A 106 0.54 1.11 -14.21
N LEU A 107 1.79 0.91 -14.55
CA LEU A 107 2.90 0.68 -13.60
C LEU A 107 3.74 1.95 -13.46
N PRO A 108 4.50 2.10 -12.38
CA PRO A 108 4.64 1.20 -11.23
C PRO A 108 3.56 1.40 -10.16
N LEU A 109 3.38 0.39 -9.30
CA LEU A 109 2.44 0.44 -8.17
C LEU A 109 3.19 0.47 -6.83
N GLY A 110 2.69 1.24 -5.88
CA GLY A 110 3.19 1.24 -4.51
C GLY A 110 2.63 0.09 -3.68
N LYS A 111 1.36 -0.26 -3.89
CA LYS A 111 0.69 -1.39 -3.24
C LYS A 111 -0.57 -1.80 -3.99
N LEU A 112 -1.03 -3.04 -3.74
CA LEU A 112 -2.39 -3.50 -3.99
C LEU A 112 -3.12 -3.65 -2.66
N LEU A 113 -4.39 -3.25 -2.62
CA LEU A 113 -5.27 -3.40 -1.47
C LEU A 113 -6.48 -4.23 -1.89
N PHE A 114 -6.54 -5.49 -1.45
CA PHE A 114 -7.69 -6.38 -1.66
C PHE A 114 -8.76 -6.09 -0.61
N GLU A 115 -10.02 -6.02 -1.07
CA GLU A 115 -11.17 -5.61 -0.28
C GLU A 115 -12.29 -6.66 -0.39
N ALA A 116 -12.52 -7.39 0.69
CA ALA A 116 -13.50 -8.47 0.77
C ALA A 116 -13.90 -8.75 2.22
N SER A 117 -14.69 -9.79 2.46
CA SER A 117 -14.89 -10.31 3.81
C SER A 117 -13.57 -10.81 4.39
N HIS A 118 -13.44 -10.79 5.73
CA HIS A 118 -12.20 -11.25 6.38
C HIS A 118 -11.85 -12.69 6.00
N GLN A 119 -12.85 -13.57 5.98
CA GLN A 119 -12.68 -14.95 5.59
C GLN A 119 -12.12 -15.08 4.15
N GLU A 120 -12.68 -14.34 3.20
CA GLU A 120 -12.20 -14.36 1.81
C GLU A 120 -10.77 -13.82 1.70
N LEU A 121 -10.42 -12.78 2.48
CA LEU A 121 -9.05 -12.26 2.53
C LEU A 121 -8.05 -13.27 3.12
N GLU A 122 -8.46 -14.09 4.11
CA GLU A 122 -7.63 -15.20 4.62
C GLU A 122 -7.41 -16.27 3.52
N GLU A 123 -8.46 -16.59 2.73
CA GLU A 123 -8.36 -17.50 1.60
C GLU A 123 -7.44 -16.95 0.50
N ILE A 124 -7.52 -15.64 0.19
CA ILE A 124 -6.62 -14.94 -0.74
C ILE A 124 -5.18 -15.02 -0.23
N GLN A 125 -4.94 -14.71 1.04
CA GLN A 125 -3.59 -14.79 1.62
C GLN A 125 -3.04 -16.23 1.54
N ALA A 126 -3.86 -17.23 1.86
CA ALA A 126 -3.48 -18.64 1.75
C ALA A 126 -3.19 -19.03 0.29
N PHE A 127 -4.01 -18.58 -0.66
CA PHE A 127 -3.79 -18.79 -2.08
C PHE A 127 -2.45 -18.23 -2.55
N LEU A 128 -2.15 -16.96 -2.24
CA LEU A 128 -0.88 -16.32 -2.62
C LEU A 128 0.33 -17.05 -2.04
N LYS A 129 0.25 -17.49 -0.77
CA LYS A 129 1.31 -18.27 -0.12
C LYS A 129 1.49 -19.65 -0.77
N ALA A 130 0.39 -20.33 -1.10
CA ALA A 130 0.43 -21.67 -1.72
C ALA A 130 1.03 -21.65 -3.14
N GLN A 131 0.99 -20.52 -3.84
CA GLN A 131 1.67 -20.34 -5.13
C GLN A 131 3.19 -20.09 -4.99
N GLY A 132 3.72 -20.04 -3.76
CA GLY A 132 5.12 -19.71 -3.50
C GLY A 132 5.43 -18.20 -3.59
N TRP A 133 4.41 -17.33 -3.69
CA TRP A 133 4.61 -15.89 -3.83
C TRP A 133 4.65 -15.16 -2.48
N GLY A 134 4.41 -15.88 -1.38
CA GLY A 134 4.41 -15.28 -0.04
C GLY A 134 5.78 -14.76 0.42
N GLU A 135 6.87 -15.17 -0.24
CA GLU A 135 8.22 -14.66 0.02
C GLU A 135 8.55 -13.41 -0.81
N ASP A 136 7.81 -13.17 -1.90
CA ASP A 136 8.02 -12.01 -2.77
C ASP A 136 7.34 -10.74 -2.23
N TYR A 137 6.30 -10.92 -1.40
CA TYR A 137 5.45 -9.82 -0.93
C TYR A 137 5.21 -9.85 0.57
N GLU A 138 5.04 -8.66 1.15
CA GLU A 138 4.38 -8.50 2.44
C GLU A 138 2.87 -8.56 2.23
N LEU A 139 2.18 -9.42 2.98
CA LEU A 139 0.73 -9.59 2.98
C LEU A 139 0.20 -9.20 4.36
N ILE A 140 -0.33 -7.98 4.49
CA ILE A 140 -0.63 -7.35 5.78
C ILE A 140 -2.13 -7.03 5.87
N PHE A 141 -2.82 -7.57 6.87
CA PHE A 141 -4.16 -7.10 7.22
C PHE A 141 -4.06 -5.71 7.86
N SER A 142 -4.51 -4.68 7.15
CA SER A 142 -4.58 -3.30 7.65
C SER A 142 -5.96 -2.94 8.23
N GLY A 143 -6.91 -3.84 8.09
CA GLY A 143 -8.27 -3.77 8.61
C GLY A 143 -8.99 -5.10 8.51
N GLN A 144 -10.19 -5.18 9.05
CA GLN A 144 -10.98 -6.41 9.02
C GLN A 144 -11.32 -6.86 7.58
N ASN A 145 -11.50 -5.90 6.69
CA ASN A 145 -11.89 -6.12 5.30
C ASN A 145 -10.82 -5.68 4.29
N LEU A 146 -9.56 -5.52 4.76
CA LEU A 146 -8.46 -4.95 3.98
C LEU A 146 -7.20 -5.82 4.10
N LEU A 147 -6.72 -6.36 2.98
CA LEU A 147 -5.45 -7.07 2.87
C LEU A 147 -4.53 -6.32 1.89
N GLU A 148 -3.44 -5.81 2.39
CA GLU A 148 -2.43 -5.11 1.60
C GLU A 148 -1.36 -6.06 1.08
N MET A 149 -0.95 -5.88 -0.17
CA MET A 149 0.19 -6.53 -0.79
C MET A 149 1.20 -5.47 -1.20
N THR A 150 2.39 -5.53 -0.64
CA THR A 150 3.54 -4.66 -0.94
C THR A 150 4.78 -5.50 -1.24
N VAL A 151 5.83 -4.90 -1.75
CA VAL A 151 7.13 -5.58 -1.96
C VAL A 151 7.65 -6.14 -0.64
N HIS A 152 8.29 -7.31 -0.66
CA HIS A 152 8.91 -7.89 0.53
C HIS A 152 9.89 -6.91 1.22
N GLY A 153 9.81 -6.81 2.54
CA GLY A 153 10.55 -5.82 3.35
C GLY A 153 9.96 -4.40 3.33
N ALA A 154 8.99 -4.12 2.45
CA ALA A 154 8.27 -2.85 2.43
C ALA A 154 7.16 -2.86 3.50
N ASN A 155 7.57 -2.83 4.74
CA ASN A 155 6.69 -2.71 5.91
C ASN A 155 7.16 -1.57 6.81
N LYS A 156 6.30 -1.15 7.75
CA LYS A 156 6.60 -0.01 8.64
C LYS A 156 7.94 -0.15 9.37
N GLY A 157 8.23 -1.34 9.89
CA GLY A 157 9.48 -1.59 10.62
C GLY A 157 10.71 -1.54 9.71
N GLY A 158 10.65 -2.18 8.54
CA GLY A 158 11.72 -2.14 7.54
C GLY A 158 12.03 -0.72 7.07
N MET A 159 10.97 0.07 6.82
CA MET A 159 11.16 1.45 6.37
C MET A 159 11.63 2.39 7.48
N VAL A 160 11.23 2.15 8.74
CA VAL A 160 11.77 2.89 9.91
C VAL A 160 13.27 2.62 10.08
N ARG A 161 13.73 1.37 9.87
CA ARG A 161 15.18 1.07 9.84
C ARG A 161 15.90 1.88 8.77
N ARG A 162 15.36 1.89 7.54
CA ARG A 162 15.93 2.66 6.43
C ARG A 162 15.94 4.17 6.71
N LEU A 163 14.90 4.69 7.39
CA LEU A 163 14.88 6.08 7.84
C LEU A 163 15.99 6.35 8.88
N ALA A 164 16.18 5.47 9.87
CA ALA A 164 17.23 5.60 10.85
C ALA A 164 18.62 5.60 10.20
N GLU A 165 18.86 4.69 9.25
CA GLU A 165 20.09 4.65 8.45
C GLU A 165 20.32 5.95 7.67
N HIS A 166 19.27 6.46 7.01
CA HIS A 166 19.32 7.72 6.25
C HIS A 166 19.66 8.92 7.13
N LEU A 167 19.16 8.94 8.37
CA LEU A 167 19.41 10.00 9.35
C LEU A 167 20.66 9.77 10.20
N HIS A 168 21.38 8.65 9.99
CA HIS A 168 22.54 8.23 10.78
C HIS A 168 22.22 8.08 12.28
N ILE A 169 21.03 7.57 12.61
CA ILE A 169 20.55 7.32 13.96
C ILE A 169 20.66 5.82 14.26
N GLY A 170 21.27 5.46 15.39
CA GLY A 170 21.29 4.08 15.85
C GLY A 170 19.88 3.57 16.19
N LEU A 171 19.59 2.29 15.89
CA LEU A 171 18.26 1.71 16.12
C LEU A 171 17.84 1.69 17.60
N GLU A 172 18.81 1.76 18.51
CA GLU A 172 18.60 1.89 19.95
C GLU A 172 18.01 3.25 20.37
N HIS A 173 17.93 4.19 19.43
CA HIS A 173 17.37 5.54 19.62
C HIS A 173 16.06 5.77 18.83
N VAL A 174 15.46 4.69 18.28
CA VAL A 174 14.22 4.76 17.46
C VAL A 174 13.01 4.28 18.25
#